data_5cc15a3a64e3492a617cd753697844d7
#
_entry.id   5cc15a3a64e3492a617cd753697844d7
#
_cell.length_a   1.000
_cell.length_b   1.000
_cell.length_c   1.000
_cell.angle_alpha   90.00
_cell.angle_beta   90.00
_cell.angle_gamma   90.00
#
_symmetry.space_group_name_H-M   'P 1'
#
loop_
_entity.id
_entity.type
_entity.pdbx_description
1 polymer ?
#
loop_
_entity_poly.entity_id
_entity_poly.type
_entity_poly.pdbx_seq_one_letter_code
_entity_poly.pdbx_strand_id
1 'polypeptide(L)'
;MLIMQPQEFVVSLYPNHLKQTNMGLFKKLFSREKKETLDKGLEKTKQGVFEKIKHAVAGKSTVDDDVLDNLEEVFVTSDVGVDTTVKIIERLQARVARDKYVGTEELNELLCDEISQMLADNNNAELEDFTVPEDSKPYVIMVVGVNGVGKTTTIGKLAYQFKQAGNKVVLGAADTYRAAADEQLEIWGNRVGVPVIKHKMGTDPAAVAYDAVQSAVAQNADVVIIDTAGRLHNNISLMNQLTKIKNTMRKVLPDAPQEVLLVLDGSTGQNAFEQAKQFSAATEVNALAITKLDGTAKGGVVIGVSDQFKIPVKYIGLGEQMTDLQIFNKHEFVKSLFGISNED
;
A
#
# COMPACT_ATOMS: atom_id res chain seq x y z
N MET A 1 23.33 -26.64 -40.68
CA MET A 1 24.09 -25.73 -39.83
C MET A 1 23.04 -24.97 -39.00
N LEU A 2 22.64 -25.58 -37.88
CA LEU A 2 21.67 -24.99 -36.96
C LEU A 2 22.41 -24.10 -35.96
N ILE A 3 22.05 -22.83 -35.93
CA ILE A 3 22.58 -21.87 -34.97
C ILE A 3 21.72 -22.02 -33.72
N MET A 4 22.26 -22.64 -32.67
CA MET A 4 21.63 -22.73 -31.34
C MET A 4 21.79 -21.39 -30.63
N GLN A 5 20.69 -20.93 -30.04
CA GLN A 5 20.65 -19.69 -29.24
C GLN A 5 21.33 -19.89 -27.87
N PRO A 6 21.95 -18.85 -27.26
CA PRO A 6 22.82 -18.99 -26.07
C PRO A 6 22.10 -19.13 -24.72
N GLN A 7 20.79 -19.29 -24.67
CA GLN A 7 20.04 -19.28 -23.39
C GLN A 7 19.83 -20.62 -22.69
N GLU A 8 20.12 -21.75 -23.34
CA GLU A 8 19.87 -23.06 -22.75
C GLU A 8 21.05 -23.67 -21.97
N PHE A 9 22.22 -23.01 -21.92
CA PHE A 9 23.44 -23.64 -21.37
C PHE A 9 23.75 -23.31 -19.90
N VAL A 10 22.95 -22.49 -19.22
CA VAL A 10 23.24 -22.04 -17.82
C VAL A 10 22.52 -22.87 -16.75
N VAL A 11 21.50 -23.69 -17.11
CA VAL A 11 20.64 -24.37 -16.10
C VAL A 11 21.16 -25.74 -15.66
N SER A 12 22.16 -26.33 -16.33
CA SER A 12 22.53 -27.73 -16.12
C SER A 12 23.81 -27.98 -15.28
N LEU A 13 24.49 -27.00 -14.73
CA LEU A 13 25.81 -27.22 -14.11
C LEU A 13 25.93 -26.88 -12.62
N TYR A 14 24.82 -26.59 -11.88
CA TYR A 14 24.93 -26.36 -10.44
C TYR A 14 24.24 -27.47 -9.63
N PRO A 15 24.93 -28.10 -8.69
CA PRO A 15 24.34 -29.09 -7.79
C PRO A 15 23.31 -28.43 -6.87
N ASN A 16 22.22 -29.15 -6.56
CA ASN A 16 21.06 -28.66 -5.80
C ASN A 16 21.37 -28.01 -4.44
N HIS A 17 22.52 -28.29 -3.85
CA HIS A 17 22.98 -27.64 -2.60
C HIS A 17 23.38 -26.17 -2.75
N LEU A 18 23.86 -25.76 -3.92
CA LEU A 18 24.25 -24.35 -4.19
C LEU A 18 23.02 -23.46 -4.49
N LYS A 19 21.89 -24.05 -4.94
CA LYS A 19 20.64 -23.30 -5.16
C LYS A 19 20.00 -22.82 -3.86
N GLN A 20 20.04 -23.64 -2.80
CA GLN A 20 19.46 -23.24 -1.50
C GLN A 20 20.29 -22.16 -0.79
N THR A 21 21.62 -22.23 -0.87
CA THR A 21 22.51 -21.24 -0.24
C THR A 21 22.45 -19.87 -0.95
N ASN A 22 22.36 -19.85 -2.29
CA ASN A 22 22.21 -18.62 -3.05
C ASN A 22 20.82 -17.99 -2.87
N MET A 23 19.74 -18.79 -2.78
CA MET A 23 18.39 -18.28 -2.56
C MET A 23 18.26 -17.59 -1.19
N GLY A 24 18.93 -18.10 -0.15
CA GLY A 24 18.97 -17.46 1.17
C GLY A 24 19.72 -16.13 1.18
N LEU A 25 20.85 -16.06 0.48
CA LEU A 25 21.65 -14.83 0.31
C LEU A 25 20.89 -13.78 -0.53
N PHE A 26 20.22 -14.17 -1.60
CA PHE A 26 19.40 -13.29 -2.42
C PHE A 26 18.18 -12.77 -1.64
N LYS A 27 17.48 -13.63 -0.88
CA LYS A 27 16.39 -13.18 0.02
C LYS A 27 16.90 -12.16 1.07
N LYS A 28 18.05 -12.40 1.67
CA LYS A 28 18.67 -11.49 2.66
C LYS A 28 19.10 -10.16 2.04
N LEU A 29 19.66 -10.14 0.84
CA LEU A 29 20.02 -8.93 0.10
C LEU A 29 18.78 -8.12 -0.31
N PHE A 30 17.75 -8.79 -0.83
CA PHE A 30 16.48 -8.15 -1.20
C PHE A 30 15.73 -7.58 0.00
N SER A 31 15.73 -8.28 1.14
CA SER A 31 15.16 -7.80 2.40
C SER A 31 15.89 -6.55 2.90
N ARG A 32 17.23 -6.54 2.81
CA ARG A 32 18.04 -5.40 3.21
C ARG A 32 17.80 -4.17 2.33
N GLU A 33 17.73 -4.34 1.01
CA GLU A 33 17.45 -3.25 0.06
C GLU A 33 16.04 -2.66 0.27
N LYS A 34 15.03 -3.50 0.52
CA LYS A 34 13.67 -3.05 0.87
C LYS A 34 13.66 -2.23 2.16
N LYS A 35 14.39 -2.67 3.19
CA LYS A 35 14.51 -1.96 4.47
C LYS A 35 15.21 -0.61 4.30
N GLU A 36 16.32 -0.56 3.58
CA GLU A 36 17.03 0.69 3.28
C GLU A 36 16.13 1.69 2.53
N THR A 37 15.32 1.22 1.57
CA THR A 37 14.35 2.05 0.85
C THR A 37 13.23 2.53 1.76
N LEU A 38 12.73 1.69 2.67
CA LEU A 38 11.73 2.06 3.67
C LEU A 38 12.26 3.14 4.61
N ASP A 39 13.43 2.92 5.21
CA ASP A 39 14.04 3.86 6.15
C ASP A 39 14.33 5.22 5.50
N LYS A 40 14.84 5.22 4.26
CA LYS A 40 15.07 6.43 3.47
C LYS A 40 13.76 7.12 3.10
N GLY A 41 12.74 6.37 2.69
CA GLY A 41 11.44 6.91 2.32
C GLY A 41 10.67 7.48 3.51
N LEU A 42 10.90 6.97 4.72
CA LEU A 42 10.27 7.46 5.95
C LEU A 42 11.12 8.49 6.72
N GLU A 43 12.28 8.89 6.24
CA GLU A 43 13.21 9.72 7.00
C GLU A 43 12.59 11.03 7.49
N LYS A 44 11.80 11.73 6.66
CA LYS A 44 11.10 12.97 7.08
C LYS A 44 10.02 12.71 8.11
N THR A 45 9.26 11.62 7.95
CA THR A 45 8.25 11.20 8.91
C THR A 45 8.90 10.80 10.24
N LYS A 46 9.99 10.05 10.18
CA LYS A 46 10.79 9.65 11.34
C LYS A 46 11.29 10.87 12.11
N GLN A 47 11.93 11.83 11.43
CA GLN A 47 12.38 13.07 12.07
C GLN A 47 11.23 13.85 12.71
N GLY A 48 10.06 13.91 12.06
CA GLY A 48 8.89 14.60 12.57
C GLY A 48 8.22 13.92 13.77
N VAL A 49 8.08 12.61 13.76
CA VAL A 49 7.35 11.84 14.78
C VAL A 49 8.29 11.36 15.90
N PHE A 50 9.37 10.68 15.52
CA PHE A 50 10.29 10.06 16.48
C PHE A 50 10.97 11.08 17.40
N GLU A 51 11.52 12.19 16.84
CA GLU A 51 12.17 13.20 17.67
C GLU A 51 11.19 13.84 18.66
N LYS A 52 9.94 14.04 18.25
CA LYS A 52 8.90 14.55 19.15
C LYS A 52 8.56 13.55 20.28
N ILE A 53 8.41 12.25 19.93
CA ILE A 53 8.17 11.19 20.93
C ILE A 53 9.35 11.11 21.90
N LYS A 54 10.59 11.09 21.37
CA LYS A 54 11.79 11.08 22.19
C LYS A 54 11.85 12.24 23.16
N HIS A 55 11.48 13.44 22.74
CA HIS A 55 11.37 14.60 23.63
C HIS A 55 10.24 14.46 24.66
N ALA A 56 9.08 13.92 24.26
CA ALA A 56 7.95 13.71 25.16
C ALA A 56 8.26 12.78 26.34
N VAL A 57 9.12 11.77 26.11
CA VAL A 57 9.48 10.76 27.11
C VAL A 57 10.87 10.96 27.72
N ALA A 58 11.65 11.97 27.29
CA ALA A 58 13.02 12.18 27.71
C ALA A 58 13.12 12.48 29.23
N GLY A 59 13.99 11.73 29.91
CA GLY A 59 14.27 11.93 31.34
C GLY A 59 13.16 11.47 32.29
N LYS A 60 12.11 10.83 31.78
CA LYS A 60 11.01 10.29 32.58
C LYS A 60 11.23 8.79 32.84
N SER A 61 11.20 8.42 34.12
CA SER A 61 11.30 7.01 34.57
C SER A 61 9.93 6.36 34.76
N THR A 62 8.86 7.14 34.68
CA THR A 62 7.47 6.69 34.83
C THR A 62 6.60 7.37 33.78
N VAL A 63 5.57 6.69 33.29
CA VAL A 63 4.53 7.27 32.43
C VAL A 63 3.55 7.98 33.37
N ASP A 64 3.75 9.27 33.55
CA ASP A 64 2.84 10.16 34.26
C ASP A 64 1.87 10.84 33.26
N ASP A 65 0.91 11.61 33.78
CA ASP A 65 -0.08 12.31 32.94
C ASP A 65 0.61 13.29 31.96
N ASP A 66 1.71 13.93 32.39
CA ASP A 66 2.48 14.85 31.51
C ASP A 66 3.07 14.10 30.28
N VAL A 67 3.56 12.87 30.47
CA VAL A 67 4.08 12.03 29.35
C VAL A 67 2.96 11.65 28.40
N LEU A 68 1.80 11.29 28.93
CA LEU A 68 0.64 10.89 28.13
C LEU A 68 0.10 12.08 27.33
N ASP A 69 -0.04 13.24 27.94
CA ASP A 69 -0.47 14.48 27.29
C ASP A 69 0.49 14.87 26.14
N ASN A 70 1.80 14.80 26.40
CA ASN A 70 2.82 15.06 25.37
C ASN A 70 2.75 14.05 24.21
N LEU A 71 2.54 12.76 24.48
CA LEU A 71 2.37 11.74 23.45
C LEU A 71 1.09 11.98 22.64
N GLU A 72 0.00 12.36 23.29
CA GLU A 72 -1.25 12.72 22.62
C GLU A 72 -1.03 13.89 21.63
N GLU A 73 -0.36 14.97 22.08
CA GLU A 73 -0.02 16.09 21.20
C GLU A 73 0.83 15.65 20.00
N VAL A 74 1.82 14.79 20.21
CA VAL A 74 2.67 14.26 19.14
C VAL A 74 1.86 13.47 18.12
N PHE A 75 0.97 12.57 18.53
CA PHE A 75 0.18 11.76 17.62
C PHE A 75 -0.83 12.61 16.84
N VAL A 76 -1.53 13.52 17.49
CA VAL A 76 -2.48 14.44 16.84
C VAL A 76 -1.76 15.32 15.81
N THR A 77 -0.62 15.92 16.18
CA THR A 77 0.17 16.78 15.26
C THR A 77 0.85 16.02 14.13
N SER A 78 0.93 14.69 14.24
CA SER A 78 1.47 13.79 13.20
C SER A 78 0.38 13.17 12.30
N ASP A 79 -0.85 13.70 12.36
CA ASP A 79 -2.01 13.26 11.59
C ASP A 79 -2.45 11.79 11.86
N VAL A 80 -2.22 11.27 13.07
CA VAL A 80 -2.77 9.96 13.50
C VAL A 80 -4.29 10.02 13.67
N GLY A 81 -4.83 11.21 13.98
CA GLY A 81 -6.25 11.43 14.26
C GLY A 81 -6.60 11.21 15.74
N VAL A 82 -7.57 11.98 16.23
CA VAL A 82 -7.91 12.04 17.66
C VAL A 82 -8.38 10.69 18.21
N ASP A 83 -9.33 10.03 17.54
CA ASP A 83 -9.90 8.76 18.03
C ASP A 83 -8.85 7.64 18.12
N THR A 84 -7.95 7.57 17.14
CA THR A 84 -6.86 6.60 17.12
C THR A 84 -5.81 6.94 18.17
N THR A 85 -5.51 8.22 18.36
CA THR A 85 -4.60 8.69 19.42
C THR A 85 -5.09 8.28 20.81
N VAL A 86 -6.36 8.52 21.14
CA VAL A 86 -6.95 8.09 22.40
C VAL A 86 -6.79 6.59 22.62
N LYS A 87 -7.08 5.78 21.60
CA LYS A 87 -6.89 4.31 21.69
C LYS A 87 -5.43 3.91 21.94
N ILE A 88 -4.47 4.57 21.28
CA ILE A 88 -3.04 4.30 21.51
C ILE A 88 -2.67 4.60 22.96
N ILE A 89 -3.10 5.74 23.47
CA ILE A 89 -2.83 6.18 24.85
C ILE A 89 -3.46 5.21 25.86
N GLU A 90 -4.74 4.84 25.69
CA GLU A 90 -5.41 3.87 26.57
C GLU A 90 -4.72 2.49 26.57
N ARG A 91 -4.31 1.98 25.41
CA ARG A 91 -3.57 0.72 25.28
C ARG A 91 -2.21 0.81 25.98
N LEU A 92 -1.49 1.92 25.79
CA LEU A 92 -0.21 2.15 26.45
C LEU A 92 -0.37 2.20 27.97
N GLN A 93 -1.36 2.93 28.50
CA GLN A 93 -1.66 2.98 29.93
C GLN A 93 -1.94 1.59 30.50
N ALA A 94 -2.80 0.82 29.84
CA ALA A 94 -3.12 -0.55 30.25
C ALA A 94 -1.88 -1.46 30.23
N ARG A 95 -1.01 -1.30 29.22
CA ARG A 95 0.23 -2.06 29.11
C ARG A 95 1.22 -1.71 30.21
N VAL A 96 1.46 -0.43 30.45
CA VAL A 96 2.35 0.08 31.49
C VAL A 96 1.87 -0.28 32.90
N ALA A 97 0.56 -0.30 33.16
CA ALA A 97 -0.01 -0.74 34.41
C ALA A 97 0.21 -2.23 34.69
N ARG A 98 0.27 -3.04 33.63
CA ARG A 98 0.49 -4.49 33.72
C ARG A 98 1.97 -4.87 33.77
N ASP A 99 2.75 -4.27 32.88
CA ASP A 99 4.15 -4.62 32.64
C ASP A 99 5.04 -3.53 33.23
N LYS A 100 5.98 -3.89 34.09
CA LYS A 100 6.96 -2.95 34.63
C LYS A 100 7.98 -2.62 33.54
N TYR A 101 8.33 -1.37 33.38
CA TYR A 101 9.39 -0.94 32.46
C TYR A 101 10.43 -0.08 33.20
N VAL A 102 11.67 -0.05 32.69
CA VAL A 102 12.82 0.51 33.40
C VAL A 102 13.35 1.79 32.75
N GLY A 103 12.86 2.18 31.56
CA GLY A 103 13.38 3.37 30.89
C GLY A 103 12.67 3.74 29.59
N THR A 104 13.14 4.81 28.99
CA THR A 104 12.58 5.41 27.76
C THR A 104 12.64 4.47 26.55
N GLU A 105 13.69 3.63 26.46
CA GLU A 105 13.84 2.69 25.32
C GLU A 105 12.77 1.60 25.38
N GLU A 106 12.55 1.02 26.55
CA GLU A 106 11.51 0.01 26.75
C GLU A 106 10.10 0.57 26.54
N LEU A 107 9.86 1.82 26.94
CA LEU A 107 8.60 2.51 26.66
C LEU A 107 8.36 2.69 25.14
N ASN A 108 9.38 3.03 24.39
CA ASN A 108 9.30 3.11 22.91
C ASN A 108 8.99 1.74 22.28
N GLU A 109 9.58 0.66 22.80
CA GLU A 109 9.28 -0.69 22.34
C GLU A 109 7.83 -1.08 22.64
N LEU A 110 7.34 -0.83 23.86
CA LEU A 110 5.94 -1.06 24.21
C LEU A 110 4.98 -0.30 23.30
N LEU A 111 5.28 0.96 23.02
CA LEU A 111 4.49 1.80 22.11
C LEU A 111 4.50 1.26 20.66
N CYS A 112 5.65 0.84 20.16
CA CYS A 112 5.78 0.17 18.88
C CYS A 112 4.94 -1.11 18.81
N ASP A 113 4.99 -1.92 19.84
CA ASP A 113 4.23 -3.17 19.92
C ASP A 113 2.73 -2.90 19.89
N GLU A 114 2.24 -1.96 20.70
CA GLU A 114 0.81 -1.63 20.76
C GLU A 114 0.29 -1.09 19.44
N ILE A 115 1.03 -0.20 18.76
CA ILE A 115 0.66 0.32 17.44
C ILE A 115 0.70 -0.81 16.39
N SER A 116 1.72 -1.67 16.42
CA SER A 116 1.84 -2.79 15.48
C SER A 116 0.71 -3.80 15.67
N GLN A 117 0.30 -4.09 16.90
CA GLN A 117 -0.85 -4.95 17.20
C GLN A 117 -2.15 -4.31 16.72
N MET A 118 -2.35 -3.02 16.94
CA MET A 118 -3.54 -2.31 16.48
C MET A 118 -3.66 -2.35 14.94
N LEU A 119 -2.55 -2.20 14.21
CA LEU A 119 -2.52 -2.38 12.75
C LEU A 119 -2.73 -3.84 12.34
N ALA A 120 -2.32 -4.82 13.16
CA ALA A 120 -2.55 -6.24 12.92
C ALA A 120 -4.03 -6.62 12.98
N ASP A 121 -4.78 -6.04 13.92
CA ASP A 121 -6.20 -6.31 14.08
C ASP A 121 -7.00 -5.97 12.80
N ASN A 122 -6.47 -5.12 11.96
CA ASN A 122 -7.06 -4.72 10.68
C ASN A 122 -6.54 -5.54 9.49
N ASN A 123 -5.54 -6.39 9.66
CA ASN A 123 -4.80 -7.02 8.57
C ASN A 123 -4.80 -8.55 8.72
N ASN A 124 -5.84 -9.21 8.21
CA ASN A 124 -5.99 -10.65 8.29
C ASN A 124 -5.11 -11.44 7.30
N ALA A 125 -4.39 -10.79 6.40
CA ALA A 125 -3.50 -11.42 5.44
C ALA A 125 -2.20 -10.63 5.28
N GLU A 126 -1.12 -11.13 5.81
CA GLU A 126 0.22 -10.65 5.50
C GLU A 126 0.57 -11.12 4.08
N LEU A 127 0.58 -10.18 3.13
CA LEU A 127 1.12 -10.44 1.80
C LEU A 127 2.64 -10.31 1.91
N GLU A 128 3.31 -11.42 1.74
CA GLU A 128 4.79 -11.42 1.67
C GLU A 128 5.31 -11.04 0.28
N ASP A 129 4.51 -11.28 -0.75
CA ASP A 129 4.90 -11.06 -2.15
C ASP A 129 3.69 -10.72 -3.05
N PHE A 130 3.93 -10.60 -4.35
CA PHE A 130 2.92 -10.35 -5.38
C PHE A 130 2.35 -11.64 -5.98
N THR A 131 2.18 -12.70 -5.19
CA THR A 131 1.60 -13.96 -5.63
C THR A 131 0.07 -13.87 -5.67
N VAL A 132 -0.51 -14.34 -6.77
CA VAL A 132 -1.96 -14.43 -6.94
C VAL A 132 -2.41 -15.86 -6.67
N PRO A 133 -3.41 -16.09 -5.79
CA PRO A 133 -3.98 -17.42 -5.57
C PRO A 133 -4.55 -18.01 -6.86
N GLU A 134 -4.28 -19.29 -7.13
CA GLU A 134 -4.70 -19.97 -8.36
C GLU A 134 -6.21 -19.99 -8.58
N ASP A 135 -6.98 -20.07 -7.51
CA ASP A 135 -8.45 -20.06 -7.50
C ASP A 135 -9.06 -18.67 -7.71
N SER A 136 -8.23 -17.62 -7.67
CA SER A 136 -8.64 -16.22 -7.81
C SER A 136 -8.23 -15.60 -9.14
N LYS A 137 -7.81 -16.39 -10.13
CA LYS A 137 -7.34 -15.88 -11.43
C LYS A 137 -8.48 -15.71 -12.45
N PRO A 138 -8.53 -14.57 -13.17
CA PRO A 138 -7.71 -13.38 -12.94
C PRO A 138 -8.13 -12.60 -11.68
N TYR A 139 -7.13 -12.20 -10.90
CA TYR A 139 -7.32 -11.33 -9.74
C TYR A 139 -7.55 -9.89 -10.21
N VAL A 140 -8.72 -9.36 -9.94
CA VAL A 140 -9.16 -8.03 -10.43
C VAL A 140 -8.98 -6.99 -9.33
N ILE A 141 -8.12 -6.00 -9.61
CA ILE A 141 -7.86 -4.86 -8.73
C ILE A 141 -8.53 -3.62 -9.35
N MET A 142 -9.51 -3.04 -8.66
CA MET A 142 -10.11 -1.76 -9.02
C MET A 142 -9.44 -0.64 -8.21
N VAL A 143 -8.72 0.27 -8.89
CA VAL A 143 -7.99 1.34 -8.22
C VAL A 143 -8.83 2.60 -8.17
N VAL A 144 -9.11 3.10 -6.97
CA VAL A 144 -9.93 4.29 -6.72
C VAL A 144 -9.16 5.35 -5.91
N GLY A 145 -9.67 6.58 -5.88
CA GLY A 145 -9.06 7.71 -5.15
C GLY A 145 -9.15 9.01 -5.94
N VAL A 146 -8.86 10.14 -5.32
CA VAL A 146 -8.96 11.44 -5.98
C VAL A 146 -7.85 11.67 -7.01
N ASN A 147 -8.00 12.71 -7.84
CA ASN A 147 -6.95 13.08 -8.79
C ASN A 147 -5.70 13.59 -8.05
N GLY A 148 -4.53 13.23 -8.56
CA GLY A 148 -3.24 13.69 -8.02
C GLY A 148 -2.67 12.87 -6.87
N VAL A 149 -3.40 11.89 -6.33
CA VAL A 149 -2.89 11.00 -5.27
C VAL A 149 -1.90 9.94 -5.79
N GLY A 150 -1.74 9.80 -7.10
CA GLY A 150 -0.80 8.84 -7.68
C GLY A 150 -1.41 7.53 -8.16
N LYS A 151 -2.73 7.45 -8.43
CA LYS A 151 -3.40 6.21 -8.91
C LYS A 151 -2.67 5.57 -10.10
N THR A 152 -2.57 6.28 -11.21
CA THR A 152 -1.97 5.74 -12.45
C THR A 152 -0.51 5.34 -12.25
N THR A 153 0.24 6.08 -11.44
CA THR A 153 1.62 5.73 -11.05
C THR A 153 1.65 4.45 -10.21
N THR A 154 0.74 4.33 -9.23
CA THR A 154 0.60 3.12 -8.40
C THR A 154 0.24 1.91 -9.26
N ILE A 155 -0.68 2.05 -10.21
CA ILE A 155 -1.04 1.00 -11.17
C ILE A 155 0.17 0.54 -11.97
N GLY A 156 0.95 1.48 -12.50
CA GLY A 156 2.17 1.15 -13.25
C GLY A 156 3.20 0.39 -12.41
N LYS A 157 3.40 0.80 -11.16
CA LYS A 157 4.30 0.13 -10.22
C LYS A 157 3.79 -1.25 -9.80
N LEU A 158 2.48 -1.39 -9.54
CA LEU A 158 1.84 -2.69 -9.25
C LEU A 158 2.00 -3.64 -10.44
N ALA A 159 1.70 -3.17 -11.66
CA ALA A 159 1.87 -3.96 -12.87
C ALA A 159 3.32 -4.45 -13.04
N TYR A 160 4.29 -3.60 -12.74
CA TYR A 160 5.71 -3.98 -12.74
C TYR A 160 6.00 -5.08 -11.71
N GLN A 161 5.58 -4.90 -10.46
CA GLN A 161 5.84 -5.85 -9.38
C GLN A 161 5.18 -7.21 -9.64
N PHE A 162 3.90 -7.24 -10.04
CA PHE A 162 3.21 -8.47 -10.41
C PHE A 162 3.90 -9.18 -11.58
N LYS A 163 4.33 -8.43 -12.60
CA LYS A 163 5.07 -9.00 -13.74
C LYS A 163 6.42 -9.58 -13.32
N GLN A 164 7.17 -8.89 -12.42
CA GLN A 164 8.42 -9.41 -11.88
C GLN A 164 8.24 -10.69 -11.06
N ALA A 165 7.08 -10.83 -10.40
CA ALA A 165 6.68 -12.06 -9.71
C ALA A 165 6.22 -13.18 -10.66
N GLY A 166 6.26 -12.96 -11.98
CA GLY A 166 5.93 -13.96 -13.00
C GLY A 166 4.46 -13.96 -13.45
N ASN A 167 3.64 -13.01 -12.97
CA ASN A 167 2.24 -12.93 -13.34
C ASN A 167 2.04 -12.26 -14.70
N LYS A 168 1.02 -12.72 -15.42
CA LYS A 168 0.53 -12.09 -16.65
C LYS A 168 -0.51 -11.03 -16.30
N VAL A 169 -0.17 -9.77 -16.57
CA VAL A 169 -0.95 -8.59 -16.15
C VAL A 169 -1.65 -7.94 -17.33
N VAL A 170 -2.89 -7.49 -17.14
CA VAL A 170 -3.66 -6.65 -18.08
C VAL A 170 -4.07 -5.37 -17.37
N LEU A 171 -3.99 -4.23 -18.06
CA LEU A 171 -4.45 -2.92 -17.56
C LEU A 171 -5.73 -2.49 -18.27
N GLY A 172 -6.64 -1.84 -17.54
CA GLY A 172 -7.87 -1.26 -18.07
C GLY A 172 -7.95 0.26 -17.82
N ALA A 173 -8.04 1.07 -18.87
CA ALA A 173 -8.10 2.53 -18.83
C ALA A 173 -9.55 3.02 -18.70
N ALA A 174 -10.11 2.96 -17.48
CA ALA A 174 -11.50 3.38 -17.22
C ALA A 174 -11.62 4.85 -16.72
N ASP A 175 -10.57 5.68 -16.76
CA ASP A 175 -10.66 7.16 -16.64
C ASP A 175 -10.88 7.82 -18.01
N THR A 176 -11.93 7.42 -18.70
CA THR A 176 -12.20 7.74 -20.13
C THR A 176 -12.49 9.22 -20.41
N TYR A 177 -12.63 10.06 -19.40
CA TYR A 177 -12.89 11.50 -19.55
C TYR A 177 -11.61 12.36 -19.46
N ARG A 178 -10.45 11.74 -19.31
CA ARG A 178 -9.16 12.42 -19.22
C ARG A 178 -8.17 11.82 -20.22
N ALA A 179 -8.01 12.48 -21.36
CA ALA A 179 -7.07 12.04 -22.40
C ALA A 179 -5.65 11.81 -21.87
N ALA A 180 -5.18 12.71 -21.00
CA ALA A 180 -3.87 12.57 -20.37
C ALA A 180 -3.76 11.36 -19.41
N ALA A 181 -4.87 10.84 -18.86
CA ALA A 181 -4.84 9.66 -18.02
C ALA A 181 -4.66 8.39 -18.86
N ASP A 182 -5.38 8.29 -19.97
CA ASP A 182 -5.24 7.18 -20.94
C ASP A 182 -3.81 7.12 -21.50
N GLU A 183 -3.26 8.26 -21.94
CA GLU A 183 -1.88 8.36 -22.43
C GLU A 183 -0.87 7.97 -21.35
N GLN A 184 -1.06 8.41 -20.10
CA GLN A 184 -0.19 8.07 -19.00
C GLN A 184 -0.22 6.57 -18.70
N LEU A 185 -1.40 5.94 -18.72
CA LEU A 185 -1.52 4.51 -18.49
C LEU A 185 -0.88 3.70 -19.62
N GLU A 186 -1.00 4.16 -20.89
CA GLU A 186 -0.30 3.54 -22.03
C GLU A 186 1.23 3.63 -21.90
N ILE A 187 1.74 4.79 -21.47
CA ILE A 187 3.18 4.95 -21.20
C ILE A 187 3.64 3.93 -20.16
N TRP A 188 2.87 3.73 -19.07
CA TRP A 188 3.16 2.71 -18.08
C TRP A 188 3.06 1.29 -18.65
N GLY A 189 2.00 0.97 -19.39
CA GLY A 189 1.83 -0.31 -20.05
C GLY A 189 2.99 -0.66 -20.97
N ASN A 190 3.43 0.29 -21.81
CA ASN A 190 4.58 0.13 -22.68
C ASN A 190 5.89 -0.03 -21.91
N ARG A 191 6.11 0.77 -20.86
CA ARG A 191 7.32 0.70 -20.04
C ARG A 191 7.44 -0.64 -19.31
N VAL A 192 6.34 -1.14 -18.79
CA VAL A 192 6.28 -2.45 -18.11
C VAL A 192 6.20 -3.60 -19.12
N GLY A 193 5.71 -3.35 -20.34
CA GLY A 193 5.47 -4.35 -21.38
C GLY A 193 4.26 -5.23 -21.03
N VAL A 194 3.13 -4.60 -20.68
CA VAL A 194 1.83 -5.23 -20.44
C VAL A 194 0.74 -4.58 -21.30
N PRO A 195 -0.28 -5.32 -21.77
CA PRO A 195 -1.34 -4.79 -22.58
C PRO A 195 -2.23 -3.82 -21.78
N VAL A 196 -2.70 -2.76 -22.46
CA VAL A 196 -3.66 -1.79 -21.97
C VAL A 196 -4.93 -1.86 -22.79
N ILE A 197 -6.04 -2.18 -22.16
CA ILE A 197 -7.38 -2.15 -22.76
C ILE A 197 -7.95 -0.75 -22.57
N LYS A 198 -8.24 -0.07 -23.68
CA LYS A 198 -8.80 1.27 -23.71
C LYS A 198 -9.83 1.43 -24.82
N HIS A 199 -10.67 2.43 -24.70
CA HIS A 199 -11.65 2.83 -25.70
C HIS A 199 -11.46 4.29 -26.11
N LYS A 200 -12.31 4.77 -27.02
CA LYS A 200 -12.32 6.18 -27.39
C LYS A 200 -12.70 7.05 -26.19
N MET A 201 -12.12 8.23 -26.11
CA MET A 201 -12.44 9.22 -25.10
C MET A 201 -13.96 9.44 -25.00
N GLY A 202 -14.47 9.51 -23.77
CA GLY A 202 -15.90 9.68 -23.48
C GLY A 202 -16.74 8.39 -23.55
N THR A 203 -16.13 7.24 -23.83
CA THR A 203 -16.82 5.93 -23.70
C THR A 203 -17.19 5.68 -22.22
N ASP A 204 -18.26 4.93 -22.00
CA ASP A 204 -18.67 4.53 -20.64
C ASP A 204 -17.53 3.75 -19.93
N PRO A 205 -17.01 4.26 -18.81
CA PRO A 205 -15.95 3.59 -18.05
C PRO A 205 -16.26 2.13 -17.68
N ALA A 206 -17.54 1.83 -17.45
CA ALA A 206 -17.97 0.48 -17.13
C ALA A 206 -17.80 -0.49 -18.31
N ALA A 207 -17.93 -0.01 -19.55
CA ALA A 207 -17.69 -0.82 -20.74
C ALA A 207 -16.20 -1.16 -20.87
N VAL A 208 -15.30 -0.20 -20.61
CA VAL A 208 -13.86 -0.44 -20.62
C VAL A 208 -13.46 -1.46 -19.57
N ALA A 209 -13.98 -1.34 -18.34
CA ALA A 209 -13.72 -2.29 -17.27
C ALA A 209 -14.22 -3.70 -17.59
N TYR A 210 -15.42 -3.81 -18.20
CA TYR A 210 -15.96 -5.07 -18.68
C TYR A 210 -15.03 -5.75 -19.68
N ASP A 211 -14.63 -5.01 -20.72
CA ASP A 211 -13.79 -5.53 -21.79
C ASP A 211 -12.38 -5.88 -21.30
N ALA A 212 -11.84 -5.12 -20.34
CA ALA A 212 -10.56 -5.43 -19.72
C ALA A 212 -10.60 -6.77 -18.95
N VAL A 213 -11.63 -6.99 -18.15
CA VAL A 213 -11.81 -8.26 -17.43
C VAL A 213 -12.06 -9.41 -18.40
N GLN A 214 -12.92 -9.22 -19.40
CA GLN A 214 -13.20 -10.23 -20.43
C GLN A 214 -11.94 -10.58 -21.25
N SER A 215 -11.14 -9.58 -21.61
CA SER A 215 -9.87 -9.77 -22.32
C SER A 215 -8.87 -10.57 -21.46
N ALA A 216 -8.81 -10.28 -20.17
CA ALA A 216 -7.94 -11.00 -19.25
C ALA A 216 -8.33 -12.48 -19.12
N VAL A 217 -9.62 -12.76 -18.97
CA VAL A 217 -10.13 -14.15 -18.97
C VAL A 217 -9.74 -14.87 -20.28
N ALA A 218 -9.99 -14.23 -21.43
CA ALA A 218 -9.69 -14.82 -22.73
C ALA A 218 -8.19 -15.08 -22.97
N GLN A 219 -7.32 -14.28 -22.35
CA GLN A 219 -5.88 -14.40 -22.45
C GLN A 219 -5.26 -15.28 -21.34
N ASN A 220 -6.03 -15.82 -20.43
CA ASN A 220 -5.55 -16.48 -19.21
C ASN A 220 -4.53 -15.58 -18.46
N ALA A 221 -4.90 -14.33 -18.22
CA ALA A 221 -4.11 -13.42 -17.39
C ALA A 221 -4.27 -13.77 -15.91
N ASP A 222 -3.25 -13.47 -15.12
CA ASP A 222 -3.27 -13.70 -13.68
C ASP A 222 -3.85 -12.50 -12.92
N VAL A 223 -3.62 -11.27 -13.45
CA VAL A 223 -4.01 -10.01 -12.79
C VAL A 223 -4.62 -9.05 -13.80
N VAL A 224 -5.68 -8.36 -13.37
CA VAL A 224 -6.27 -7.21 -14.08
C VAL A 224 -6.27 -6.00 -13.16
N ILE A 225 -5.73 -4.86 -13.60
CA ILE A 225 -5.74 -3.62 -12.83
C ILE A 225 -6.51 -2.56 -13.59
N ILE A 226 -7.56 -2.02 -12.98
CA ILE A 226 -8.46 -1.03 -13.59
C ILE A 226 -8.17 0.36 -13.03
N ASP A 227 -7.72 1.29 -13.88
CA ASP A 227 -7.60 2.72 -13.53
C ASP A 227 -8.97 3.39 -13.63
N THR A 228 -9.37 4.16 -12.62
CA THR A 228 -10.66 4.84 -12.57
C THR A 228 -10.52 6.35 -12.41
N ALA A 229 -11.58 7.09 -12.78
CA ALA A 229 -11.65 8.53 -12.55
C ALA A 229 -11.60 8.88 -11.05
N GLY A 230 -11.11 10.10 -10.76
CA GLY A 230 -10.94 10.58 -9.37
C GLY A 230 -11.39 12.02 -9.13
N ARG A 231 -12.44 12.50 -9.83
CA ARG A 231 -12.92 13.89 -9.72
C ARG A 231 -13.83 14.07 -8.50
N LEU A 232 -13.27 14.48 -7.35
CA LEU A 232 -14.03 14.60 -6.10
C LEU A 232 -15.08 15.74 -6.10
N HIS A 233 -14.86 16.78 -6.90
CA HIS A 233 -15.80 17.94 -6.95
C HIS A 233 -17.20 17.58 -7.50
N ASN A 234 -17.38 16.39 -8.05
CA ASN A 234 -18.68 15.87 -8.50
C ASN A 234 -18.97 14.52 -7.85
N ASN A 235 -18.94 14.51 -6.52
CA ASN A 235 -18.88 13.36 -5.65
C ASN A 235 -19.95 12.28 -5.97
N ILE A 236 -21.23 12.67 -6.02
CA ILE A 236 -22.34 11.71 -6.26
C ILE A 236 -22.21 11.01 -7.62
N SER A 237 -21.92 11.78 -8.68
CA SER A 237 -21.76 11.22 -10.03
C SER A 237 -20.60 10.25 -10.12
N LEU A 238 -19.45 10.61 -9.51
CA LEU A 238 -18.29 9.74 -9.45
C LEU A 238 -18.59 8.44 -8.69
N MET A 239 -19.20 8.54 -7.52
CA MET A 239 -19.50 7.36 -6.69
C MET A 239 -20.46 6.42 -7.40
N ASN A 240 -21.50 6.94 -8.07
CA ASN A 240 -22.40 6.14 -8.91
C ASN A 240 -21.66 5.46 -10.07
N GLN A 241 -20.71 6.17 -10.71
CA GLN A 241 -19.89 5.61 -11.78
C GLN A 241 -19.01 4.47 -11.28
N LEU A 242 -18.33 4.63 -10.13
CA LEU A 242 -17.49 3.61 -9.53
C LEU A 242 -18.30 2.36 -9.15
N THR A 243 -19.49 2.56 -8.54
CA THR A 243 -20.44 1.46 -8.26
C THR A 243 -20.87 0.74 -9.54
N LYS A 244 -21.14 1.48 -10.63
CA LYS A 244 -21.47 0.91 -11.94
C LYS A 244 -20.33 0.08 -12.51
N ILE A 245 -19.11 0.57 -12.46
CA ILE A 245 -17.89 -0.14 -12.90
C ILE A 245 -17.79 -1.47 -12.16
N LYS A 246 -17.84 -1.44 -10.81
CA LYS A 246 -17.79 -2.62 -9.96
C LYS A 246 -18.85 -3.65 -10.33
N ASN A 247 -20.12 -3.24 -10.42
CA ASN A 247 -21.22 -4.13 -10.76
C ASN A 247 -21.12 -4.69 -12.19
N THR A 248 -20.47 -3.97 -13.10
CA THR A 248 -20.30 -4.42 -14.48
C THR A 248 -19.20 -5.48 -14.59
N MET A 249 -18.12 -5.37 -13.84
CA MET A 249 -17.09 -6.41 -13.78
C MET A 249 -17.64 -7.75 -13.24
N ARG A 250 -18.57 -7.71 -12.28
CA ARG A 250 -19.26 -8.89 -11.73
C ARG A 250 -20.09 -9.68 -12.76
N LYS A 251 -20.43 -9.08 -13.89
CA LYS A 251 -21.12 -9.79 -15.00
C LYS A 251 -20.16 -10.72 -15.75
N VAL A 252 -18.84 -10.47 -15.69
CA VAL A 252 -17.82 -11.34 -16.28
C VAL A 252 -17.31 -12.35 -15.25
N LEU A 253 -16.98 -11.84 -14.05
CA LEU A 253 -16.49 -12.62 -12.92
C LEU A 253 -17.31 -12.25 -11.68
N PRO A 254 -18.14 -13.16 -11.12
CA PRO A 254 -19.05 -12.85 -10.01
C PRO A 254 -18.37 -12.25 -8.78
N ASP A 255 -17.13 -12.64 -8.51
CA ASP A 255 -16.34 -12.19 -7.35
C ASP A 255 -15.50 -10.94 -7.63
N ALA A 256 -15.53 -10.42 -8.88
CA ALA A 256 -14.77 -9.20 -9.22
C ALA A 256 -15.46 -7.92 -8.72
N PRO A 257 -14.65 -6.90 -8.36
CA PRO A 257 -13.22 -6.97 -8.10
C PRO A 257 -12.93 -7.64 -6.74
N GLN A 258 -11.90 -8.46 -6.67
CA GLN A 258 -11.44 -9.06 -5.41
C GLN A 258 -10.78 -7.99 -4.53
N GLU A 259 -10.18 -6.97 -5.18
CA GLU A 259 -9.56 -5.85 -4.48
C GLU A 259 -10.09 -4.52 -4.99
N VAL A 260 -10.65 -3.71 -4.08
CA VAL A 260 -10.91 -2.28 -4.30
C VAL A 260 -9.84 -1.52 -3.54
N LEU A 261 -8.81 -1.11 -4.28
CA LEU A 261 -7.63 -0.43 -3.76
C LEU A 261 -7.84 1.08 -3.74
N LEU A 262 -8.00 1.66 -2.55
CA LEU A 262 -8.02 3.11 -2.38
C LEU A 262 -6.61 3.66 -2.27
N VAL A 263 -6.25 4.53 -3.20
CA VAL A 263 -4.97 5.25 -3.18
C VAL A 263 -5.17 6.59 -2.49
N LEU A 264 -4.39 6.83 -1.44
CA LEU A 264 -4.36 8.05 -0.66
C LEU A 264 -2.98 8.69 -0.70
N ASP A 265 -2.92 10.01 -0.68
CA ASP A 265 -1.69 10.79 -0.60
C ASP A 265 -1.35 11.05 0.88
N GLY A 266 -0.28 10.46 1.38
CA GLY A 266 0.17 10.58 2.77
C GLY A 266 0.51 12.02 3.19
N SER A 267 0.74 12.91 2.24
CA SER A 267 1.02 14.33 2.54
C SER A 267 -0.23 15.15 2.85
N THR A 268 -1.43 14.63 2.57
CA THR A 268 -2.69 15.39 2.72
C THR A 268 -3.28 15.35 4.13
N GLY A 269 -2.70 14.55 5.05
CA GLY A 269 -3.12 14.50 6.45
C GLY A 269 -4.62 14.19 6.61
N GLN A 270 -5.34 15.01 7.36
CA GLN A 270 -6.76 14.81 7.66
C GLN A 270 -7.68 14.71 6.42
N ASN A 271 -7.30 15.27 5.29
CA ASN A 271 -8.07 15.10 4.05
C ASN A 271 -8.13 13.64 3.57
N ALA A 272 -7.14 12.82 3.91
CA ALA A 272 -7.13 11.40 3.59
C ALA A 272 -8.27 10.64 4.30
N PHE A 273 -8.63 11.03 5.52
CA PHE A 273 -9.73 10.43 6.28
C PHE A 273 -11.09 10.69 5.60
N GLU A 274 -11.32 11.93 5.16
CA GLU A 274 -12.56 12.24 4.45
C GLU A 274 -12.66 11.50 3.11
N GLN A 275 -11.56 11.36 2.37
CA GLN A 275 -11.50 10.56 1.17
C GLN A 275 -11.79 9.08 1.49
N ALA A 276 -11.15 8.50 2.49
CA ALA A 276 -11.38 7.12 2.90
C ALA A 276 -12.85 6.87 3.22
N LYS A 277 -13.48 7.77 3.99
CA LYS A 277 -14.91 7.71 4.33
C LYS A 277 -15.81 7.68 3.09
N GLN A 278 -15.59 8.60 2.14
CA GLN A 278 -16.43 8.75 0.96
C GLN A 278 -16.29 7.55 0.00
N PHE A 279 -15.05 7.12 -0.28
CA PHE A 279 -14.81 5.99 -1.18
C PHE A 279 -15.26 4.67 -0.58
N SER A 280 -15.05 4.43 0.71
CA SER A 280 -15.49 3.20 1.39
C SER A 280 -17.01 3.04 1.38
N ALA A 281 -17.76 4.13 1.57
CA ALA A 281 -19.21 4.12 1.52
C ALA A 281 -19.76 3.75 0.13
N ALA A 282 -19.02 4.08 -0.95
CA ALA A 282 -19.49 3.90 -2.32
C ALA A 282 -19.02 2.60 -2.99
N THR A 283 -17.83 2.11 -2.64
CA THR A 283 -17.16 1.05 -3.43
C THR A 283 -16.74 -0.17 -2.62
N GLU A 284 -16.99 -0.17 -1.30
CA GLU A 284 -16.56 -1.26 -0.41
C GLU A 284 -15.03 -1.47 -0.48
N VAL A 285 -14.28 -0.39 -0.25
CA VAL A 285 -12.81 -0.42 -0.21
C VAL A 285 -12.35 -1.50 0.77
N ASN A 286 -11.44 -2.37 0.35
CA ASN A 286 -10.90 -3.45 1.16
C ASN A 286 -9.36 -3.47 1.22
N ALA A 287 -8.70 -2.51 0.55
CA ALA A 287 -7.25 -2.33 0.62
C ALA A 287 -6.87 -0.85 0.47
N LEU A 288 -5.80 -0.42 1.14
CA LEU A 288 -5.23 0.92 1.04
C LEU A 288 -3.83 0.88 0.40
N ALA A 289 -3.56 1.87 -0.46
CA ALA A 289 -2.21 2.24 -0.87
C ALA A 289 -1.94 3.68 -0.43
N ILE A 290 -0.92 3.88 0.39
CA ILE A 290 -0.54 5.22 0.85
C ILE A 290 0.71 5.67 0.09
N THR A 291 0.60 6.73 -0.67
CA THR A 291 1.67 7.27 -1.55
C THR A 291 2.36 8.49 -0.94
N LYS A 292 3.49 8.89 -1.51
CA LYS A 292 4.24 10.12 -1.18
C LYS A 292 4.71 10.20 0.27
N LEU A 293 4.96 9.06 0.90
CA LEU A 293 5.47 9.04 2.27
C LEU A 293 6.89 9.61 2.38
N ASP A 294 7.69 9.54 1.31
CA ASP A 294 9.02 10.12 1.20
C ASP A 294 9.04 11.67 1.26
N GLY A 295 7.91 12.29 0.96
CA GLY A 295 7.75 13.74 0.94
C GLY A 295 7.22 14.36 2.22
N THR A 296 6.74 13.60 3.20
CA THR A 296 5.91 14.09 4.30
C THR A 296 6.47 13.77 5.70
N ALA A 297 6.19 14.65 6.65
CA ALA A 297 6.33 14.39 8.10
C ALA A 297 5.01 13.84 8.72
N LYS A 298 3.98 13.59 7.91
CA LYS A 298 2.60 13.24 8.31
C LYS A 298 2.29 11.75 8.17
N GLY A 299 3.28 10.88 8.28
CA GLY A 299 3.11 9.43 8.10
C GLY A 299 2.18 8.75 9.11
N GLY A 300 1.80 9.43 10.19
CA GLY A 300 0.79 8.96 11.13
C GLY A 300 -0.58 8.70 10.50
N VAL A 301 -0.88 9.34 9.36
CA VAL A 301 -2.10 9.09 8.58
C VAL A 301 -2.28 7.60 8.21
N VAL A 302 -1.18 6.86 8.02
CA VAL A 302 -1.21 5.41 7.73
C VAL A 302 -1.89 4.66 8.87
N ILE A 303 -1.52 4.99 10.12
CA ILE A 303 -2.05 4.38 11.34
C ILE A 303 -3.53 4.77 11.51
N GLY A 304 -3.81 6.08 11.45
CA GLY A 304 -5.13 6.61 11.71
C GLY A 304 -6.20 6.15 10.72
N VAL A 305 -5.93 6.20 9.41
CA VAL A 305 -6.90 5.77 8.40
C VAL A 305 -7.15 4.26 8.49
N SER A 306 -6.11 3.46 8.69
CA SER A 306 -6.28 2.01 8.84
C SER A 306 -7.11 1.65 10.08
N ASP A 307 -6.84 2.30 11.23
CA ASP A 307 -7.59 2.03 12.45
C ASP A 307 -9.04 2.52 12.37
N GLN A 308 -9.26 3.75 11.91
CA GLN A 308 -10.61 4.35 11.89
C GLN A 308 -11.58 3.61 10.94
N PHE A 309 -11.10 3.19 9.77
CA PHE A 309 -11.95 2.54 8.76
C PHE A 309 -11.85 1.01 8.76
N LYS A 310 -10.96 0.43 9.57
CA LYS A 310 -10.70 -1.02 9.64
C LYS A 310 -10.35 -1.61 8.27
N ILE A 311 -9.62 -0.84 7.46
CA ILE A 311 -9.16 -1.23 6.14
C ILE A 311 -7.65 -1.46 6.21
N PRO A 312 -7.14 -2.64 5.77
CA PRO A 312 -5.72 -2.93 5.79
C PRO A 312 -4.95 -2.02 4.83
N VAL A 313 -3.80 -1.52 5.29
CA VAL A 313 -2.80 -0.96 4.40
C VAL A 313 -2.09 -2.12 3.71
N LYS A 314 -2.12 -2.14 2.38
CA LYS A 314 -1.52 -3.20 1.58
C LYS A 314 -0.22 -2.77 0.92
N TYR A 315 -0.17 -1.50 0.47
CA TYR A 315 0.99 -0.96 -0.24
C TYR A 315 1.36 0.42 0.29
N ILE A 316 2.66 0.72 0.25
CA ILE A 316 3.22 2.04 0.55
C ILE A 316 4.13 2.52 -0.59
N GLY A 317 3.98 3.79 -0.96
CA GLY A 317 4.80 4.47 -1.97
C GLY A 317 5.84 5.36 -1.30
N LEU A 318 7.11 5.07 -1.56
CA LEU A 318 8.30 5.62 -0.91
C LEU A 318 9.19 6.43 -1.85
N GLY A 319 8.71 6.76 -3.04
CA GLY A 319 9.45 7.51 -4.05
C GLY A 319 8.90 7.33 -5.47
N GLU A 320 9.67 7.70 -6.48
CA GLU A 320 9.24 7.77 -7.89
C GLU A 320 9.62 6.53 -8.74
N GLN A 321 10.57 5.70 -8.29
CA GLN A 321 11.03 4.54 -9.06
C GLN A 321 9.98 3.42 -9.09
N MET A 322 10.08 2.51 -10.05
CA MET A 322 9.19 1.35 -10.18
C MET A 322 9.23 0.45 -8.94
N THR A 323 10.37 0.39 -8.27
CA THR A 323 10.63 -0.40 -7.06
C THR A 323 10.21 0.29 -5.77
N ASP A 324 9.86 1.59 -5.81
CA ASP A 324 9.51 2.38 -4.63
C ASP A 324 8.07 2.18 -4.15
N LEU A 325 7.35 1.21 -4.73
CA LEU A 325 6.10 0.69 -4.17
C LEU A 325 6.40 -0.62 -3.47
N GLN A 326 6.15 -0.67 -2.17
CA GLN A 326 6.40 -1.85 -1.35
C GLN A 326 5.11 -2.40 -0.75
N ILE A 327 5.08 -3.70 -0.51
CA ILE A 327 4.07 -4.32 0.33
C ILE A 327 4.28 -3.82 1.75
N PHE A 328 3.20 -3.44 2.40
CA PHE A 328 3.23 -2.90 3.75
C PHE A 328 3.52 -3.99 4.78
N ASN A 329 4.58 -3.82 5.54
CA ASN A 329 4.87 -4.59 6.73
C ASN A 329 4.70 -3.69 7.96
N LYS A 330 3.69 -3.99 8.77
CA LYS A 330 3.32 -3.18 9.95
C LYS A 330 4.46 -3.03 10.96
N HIS A 331 5.19 -4.12 11.24
CA HIS A 331 6.27 -4.11 12.21
C HIS A 331 7.48 -3.30 11.72
N GLU A 332 7.88 -3.50 10.46
CA GLU A 332 8.97 -2.74 9.86
C GLU A 332 8.63 -1.25 9.73
N PHE A 333 7.38 -0.95 9.35
CA PHE A 333 6.90 0.43 9.24
C PHE A 333 6.92 1.15 10.59
N VAL A 334 6.35 0.54 11.64
CA VAL A 334 6.29 1.16 12.97
C VAL A 334 7.70 1.29 13.55
N LYS A 335 8.55 0.26 13.45
CA LYS A 335 9.95 0.33 13.87
C LYS A 335 10.72 1.44 13.16
N SER A 336 10.53 1.59 11.85
CA SER A 336 11.15 2.67 11.08
C SER A 336 10.68 4.05 11.54
N LEU A 337 9.38 4.22 11.83
CA LEU A 337 8.82 5.48 12.38
C LEU A 337 9.44 5.84 13.72
N PHE A 338 9.67 4.86 14.59
CA PHE A 338 10.22 5.04 15.94
C PHE A 338 11.76 4.99 15.97
N GLY A 339 12.41 4.82 14.82
CA GLY A 339 13.88 4.78 14.72
C GLY A 339 14.52 3.61 15.46
N ILE A 340 13.76 2.55 15.72
CA ILE A 340 14.25 1.34 16.36
C ILE A 340 14.97 0.51 15.30
N SER A 341 16.31 0.42 15.43
CA SER A 341 17.11 -0.49 14.62
C SER A 341 16.87 -1.92 15.09
N ASN A 342 16.59 -2.84 14.17
CA ASN A 342 16.75 -4.25 14.49
C ASN A 342 18.27 -4.49 14.57
N GLU A 343 18.84 -4.40 15.74
CA GLU A 343 20.11 -5.07 16.00
C GLU A 343 19.81 -6.57 16.00
N ASP A 344 20.49 -7.30 15.11
CA ASP A 344 20.40 -8.75 14.90
C ASP A 344 20.69 -9.58 16.15
#